data_37f598558631583ba7af5972cb32ed89
#
_entry.id   37f598558631583ba7af5972cb32ed89
#
_cell.length_a   1.000
_cell.length_b   1.000
_cell.length_c   1.000
_cell.angle_alpha   90.00
_cell.angle_beta   90.00
_cell.angle_gamma   90.00
#
_symmetry.space_group_name_H-M   'P 1'
#
loop_
_entity.id
_entity.type
_entity.pdbx_description
1 polymer ?
#
loop_
_entity_poly.entity_id
_entity_poly.type
_entity_poly.pdbx_seq_one_letter_code
_entity_poly.pdbx_strand_id
1 'polypeptide(L)'
;FGVYRYGLHAFLVILISVASAVLAEYLFDLVAKHPNTIRDGSAVVTGLLLALSLSPTVPLYIPCIGSIFAILFVKCFFGGLGRNFMNPALTGRCFLLISFGSAMTDFHIDGVSSATPIAALKAGEAVDVAAEFLGFAPSVIGGSALALLIGGIFLCITGGITFEIPLSFIVVFTAFMGLFGGNGFDPVYLFAQICGGGILMGAFFMATDPVTSPVTRKGQLLFGGIVGLLSGLFRVLGSSA
;
A
#
# COMPACT_ATOMS: atom_id res chain seq x y z
N PHE A 1 -13.89 -0.48 5.82
CA PHE A 1 -13.47 -1.36 6.93
C PHE A 1 -12.52 -0.64 7.89
N GLY A 2 -11.38 -0.09 7.44
CA GLY A 2 -10.39 0.57 8.31
C GLY A 2 -10.97 1.62 9.25
N VAL A 3 -11.89 2.48 8.77
CA VAL A 3 -12.57 3.45 9.62
C VAL A 3 -13.45 2.77 10.68
N TYR A 4 -14.13 1.68 10.33
CA TYR A 4 -14.93 0.90 11.29
C TYR A 4 -14.05 0.28 12.38
N ARG A 5 -12.86 -0.22 12.01
CA ARG A 5 -11.94 -0.90 12.94
C ARG A 5 -11.18 0.08 13.85
N TYR A 6 -10.67 1.17 13.27
CA TYR A 6 -9.76 2.11 13.94
C TYR A 6 -10.41 3.44 14.33
N GLY A 7 -11.71 3.60 14.07
CA GLY A 7 -12.51 4.73 14.52
C GLY A 7 -12.19 6.06 13.85
N LEU A 8 -12.49 7.15 14.59
CA LEU A 8 -12.41 8.52 14.09
C LEU A 8 -10.99 8.93 13.66
N HIS A 9 -9.97 8.44 14.35
CA HIS A 9 -8.59 8.81 14.01
C HIS A 9 -8.20 8.35 12.61
N ALA A 10 -8.53 7.11 12.23
CA ALA A 10 -8.30 6.61 10.88
C ALA A 10 -9.09 7.40 9.82
N PHE A 11 -10.31 7.81 10.14
CA PHE A 11 -11.08 8.69 9.26
C PHE A 11 -10.38 10.04 9.06
N LEU A 12 -9.85 10.65 10.12
CA LEU A 12 -9.11 11.91 10.05
C LEU A 12 -7.81 11.77 9.24
N VAL A 13 -7.08 10.66 9.40
CA VAL A 13 -5.88 10.36 8.60
C VAL A 13 -6.24 10.33 7.10
N ILE A 14 -7.31 9.63 6.73
CA ILE A 14 -7.77 9.57 5.34
C ILE A 14 -8.20 10.96 4.84
N LEU A 15 -9.00 11.67 5.61
CA LEU A 15 -9.50 13.00 5.24
C LEU A 15 -8.37 13.98 5.02
N ILE A 16 -7.41 14.06 5.94
CA ILE A 16 -6.27 14.97 5.86
C ILE A 16 -5.37 14.59 4.68
N SER A 17 -5.10 13.31 4.47
CA SER A 17 -4.29 12.84 3.35
C SER A 17 -4.91 13.24 2.00
N VAL A 18 -6.21 12.99 1.83
CA VAL A 18 -6.93 13.35 0.59
C VAL A 18 -7.02 14.86 0.43
N ALA A 19 -7.40 15.59 1.48
CA ALA A 19 -7.53 17.05 1.42
C ALA A 19 -6.20 17.72 1.10
N SER A 20 -5.10 17.29 1.72
CA SER A 20 -3.77 17.85 1.45
C SER A 20 -3.25 17.47 0.07
N ALA A 21 -3.56 16.28 -0.46
CA ALA A 21 -3.24 15.89 -1.83
C ALA A 21 -3.94 16.79 -2.86
N VAL A 22 -5.25 16.96 -2.71
CA VAL A 22 -6.06 17.82 -3.61
C VAL A 22 -5.63 19.28 -3.50
N LEU A 23 -5.40 19.77 -2.29
CA LEU A 23 -4.96 21.16 -2.07
C LEU A 23 -3.57 21.41 -2.68
N ALA A 24 -2.63 20.46 -2.52
CA ALA A 24 -1.30 20.58 -3.10
C ALA A 24 -1.35 20.65 -4.63
N GLU A 25 -2.17 19.82 -5.29
CA GLU A 25 -2.37 19.88 -6.73
C GLU A 25 -2.99 21.19 -7.16
N TYR A 26 -4.04 21.64 -6.47
CA TYR A 26 -4.70 22.91 -6.74
C TYR A 26 -3.76 24.11 -6.68
N LEU A 27 -2.99 24.19 -5.61
CA LEU A 27 -2.03 25.28 -5.42
C LEU A 27 -0.92 25.24 -6.47
N PHE A 28 -0.45 24.05 -6.85
CA PHE A 28 0.53 23.91 -7.90
C PHE A 28 -0.02 24.38 -9.25
N ASP A 29 -1.21 23.95 -9.66
CA ASP A 29 -1.85 24.35 -10.91
C ASP A 29 -2.06 25.87 -10.97
N LEU A 30 -2.45 26.48 -9.83
CA LEU A 30 -2.64 27.92 -9.72
C LEU A 30 -1.32 28.69 -9.90
N VAL A 31 -0.23 28.25 -9.24
CA VAL A 31 1.08 28.90 -9.29
C VAL A 31 1.75 28.68 -10.65
N ALA A 32 1.68 27.45 -11.17
CA ALA A 32 2.28 27.08 -12.45
C ALA A 32 1.44 27.57 -13.66
N LYS A 33 0.26 28.15 -13.43
CA LYS A 33 -0.71 28.55 -14.47
C LYS A 33 -1.08 27.37 -15.41
N HIS A 34 -1.09 26.17 -14.86
CA HIS A 34 -1.57 24.97 -15.54
C HIS A 34 -3.10 24.90 -15.54
N PRO A 35 -3.71 24.25 -16.54
CA PRO A 35 -5.14 23.95 -16.49
C PRO A 35 -5.45 23.10 -15.26
N ASN A 36 -6.58 23.39 -14.60
CA ASN A 36 -6.97 22.70 -13.38
C ASN A 36 -7.20 21.20 -13.64
N THR A 37 -6.34 20.35 -13.07
CA THR A 37 -6.34 18.89 -13.23
C THR A 37 -7.10 18.15 -12.13
N ILE A 38 -7.58 18.84 -11.08
CA ILE A 38 -8.29 18.23 -9.93
C ILE A 38 -9.48 17.35 -10.34
N ARG A 39 -10.14 17.70 -11.47
CA ARG A 39 -11.33 16.98 -11.94
C ARG A 39 -11.05 15.55 -12.39
N ASP A 40 -9.81 15.17 -12.64
CA ASP A 40 -9.44 13.79 -13.00
C ASP A 40 -9.49 12.83 -11.79
N GLY A 41 -9.59 13.36 -10.57
CA GLY A 41 -9.68 12.58 -9.33
C GLY A 41 -8.40 11.89 -8.90
N SER A 42 -7.30 12.01 -9.64
CA SER A 42 -6.06 11.28 -9.38
C SER A 42 -5.38 11.67 -8.06
N ALA A 43 -5.50 12.95 -7.63
CA ALA A 43 -5.02 13.38 -6.31
C ALA A 43 -5.81 12.73 -5.17
N VAL A 44 -7.13 12.58 -5.34
CA VAL A 44 -7.99 11.88 -4.36
C VAL A 44 -7.54 10.42 -4.23
N VAL A 45 -7.34 9.72 -5.35
CA VAL A 45 -6.87 8.33 -5.35
C VAL A 45 -5.49 8.22 -4.71
N THR A 46 -4.55 9.11 -5.06
CA THR A 46 -3.20 9.12 -4.48
C THR A 46 -3.25 9.32 -2.96
N GLY A 47 -3.98 10.32 -2.48
CA GLY A 47 -4.14 10.59 -1.05
C GLY A 47 -4.82 9.44 -0.31
N LEU A 48 -5.84 8.83 -0.91
CA LEU A 48 -6.53 7.67 -0.34
C LEU A 48 -5.62 6.45 -0.23
N LEU A 49 -4.92 6.07 -1.30
CA LEU A 49 -4.00 4.93 -1.30
C LEU A 49 -2.85 5.13 -0.31
N LEU A 50 -2.31 6.36 -0.23
CA LEU A 50 -1.30 6.69 0.77
C LEU A 50 -1.87 6.49 2.18
N ALA A 51 -3.00 7.10 2.52
CA ALA A 51 -3.62 6.99 3.84
C ALA A 51 -3.92 5.54 4.24
N LEU A 52 -4.48 4.75 3.33
CA LEU A 52 -4.77 3.33 3.58
C LEU A 52 -3.51 2.51 3.83
N SER A 53 -2.36 2.97 3.37
CA SER A 53 -1.07 2.32 3.59
C SER A 53 -0.36 2.74 4.88
N LEU A 54 -0.90 3.70 5.63
CA LEU A 54 -0.33 4.19 6.90
C LEU A 54 -0.81 3.37 8.10
N SER A 55 -0.04 3.46 9.21
CA SER A 55 -0.50 2.98 10.51
C SER A 55 -1.71 3.79 11.00
N PRO A 56 -2.66 3.17 11.70
CA PRO A 56 -3.81 3.89 12.25
C PRO A 56 -3.44 4.87 13.38
N THR A 57 -2.25 4.78 13.94
CA THR A 57 -1.78 5.60 15.07
C THR A 57 -0.90 6.78 14.66
N VAL A 58 -0.63 6.94 13.35
CA VAL A 58 0.24 8.03 12.88
C VAL A 58 -0.30 9.41 13.27
N PRO A 59 0.56 10.34 13.73
CA PRO A 59 0.20 11.74 13.92
C PRO A 59 -0.36 12.38 12.64
N LEU A 60 -1.38 13.22 12.77
CA LEU A 60 -2.12 13.78 11.63
C LEU A 60 -1.30 14.65 10.67
N TYR A 61 -0.15 15.15 11.09
CA TYR A 61 0.75 15.91 10.20
C TYR A 61 1.52 15.02 9.23
N ILE A 62 1.74 13.74 9.55
CA ILE A 62 2.48 12.79 8.70
C ILE A 62 1.76 12.53 7.37
N PRO A 63 0.44 12.15 7.35
CA PRO A 63 -0.29 12.00 6.09
C PRO A 63 -0.34 13.28 5.27
N CYS A 64 -0.39 14.44 5.90
CA CYS A 64 -0.34 15.73 5.21
C CYS A 64 1.02 15.91 4.47
N ILE A 65 2.13 15.74 5.15
CA ILE A 65 3.48 15.87 4.57
C ILE A 65 3.68 14.85 3.43
N GLY A 66 3.29 13.59 3.66
CA GLY A 66 3.42 12.53 2.65
C GLY A 66 2.61 12.79 1.39
N SER A 67 1.38 13.28 1.54
CA SER A 67 0.50 13.60 0.41
C SER A 67 1.01 14.80 -0.39
N ILE A 68 1.46 15.84 0.28
CA ILE A 68 2.08 17.00 -0.39
C ILE A 68 3.32 16.57 -1.16
N PHE A 69 4.18 15.75 -0.54
CA PHE A 69 5.37 15.22 -1.21
C PHE A 69 5.00 14.37 -2.43
N ALA A 70 4.07 13.42 -2.28
CA ALA A 70 3.62 12.55 -3.37
C ALA A 70 3.08 13.33 -4.57
N ILE A 71 2.27 14.36 -4.33
CA ILE A 71 1.67 15.15 -5.40
C ILE A 71 2.69 16.09 -6.03
N LEU A 72 3.40 16.90 -5.26
CA LEU A 72 4.30 17.91 -5.83
C LEU A 72 5.50 17.27 -6.52
N PHE A 73 6.23 16.40 -5.80
CA PHE A 73 7.53 15.88 -6.26
C PHE A 73 7.41 14.70 -7.22
N VAL A 74 6.34 13.91 -7.17
CA VAL A 74 6.22 12.71 -8.01
C VAL A 74 5.26 12.90 -9.17
N LYS A 75 4.18 13.69 -8.98
CA LYS A 75 3.18 13.91 -10.03
C LYS A 75 3.39 15.26 -10.74
N CYS A 76 3.30 16.38 -10.01
CA CYS A 76 3.22 17.70 -10.61
C CYS A 76 4.52 18.14 -11.29
N PHE A 77 5.67 17.96 -10.67
CA PHE A 77 6.96 18.37 -11.25
C PHE A 77 7.34 17.61 -12.53
N PHE A 78 6.78 16.42 -12.75
CA PHE A 78 6.99 15.66 -13.98
C PHE A 78 5.94 15.93 -15.07
N GLY A 79 5.01 16.82 -14.82
CA GLY A 79 4.04 17.27 -15.84
C GLY A 79 2.63 16.69 -15.64
N GLY A 80 2.30 16.18 -14.46
CA GLY A 80 0.95 15.76 -14.09
C GLY A 80 0.64 14.28 -14.37
N LEU A 81 -0.64 13.95 -14.42
CA LEU A 81 -1.11 12.57 -14.65
C LEU A 81 -0.58 12.01 -15.97
N GLY A 82 -0.09 10.78 -15.94
CA GLY A 82 0.44 10.07 -17.10
C GLY A 82 1.91 10.34 -17.40
N ARG A 83 2.59 11.25 -16.69
CA ARG A 83 4.01 11.56 -16.85
C ARG A 83 4.86 11.26 -15.62
N ASN A 84 4.25 10.80 -14.55
CA ASN A 84 4.95 10.36 -13.34
C ASN A 84 5.78 9.10 -13.63
N PHE A 85 7.05 9.11 -13.22
CA PHE A 85 7.96 7.98 -13.42
C PHE A 85 7.85 6.90 -12.33
N MET A 86 7.16 7.20 -11.23
CA MET A 86 6.88 6.30 -10.12
C MET A 86 5.42 6.47 -9.67
N ASN A 87 4.90 5.47 -8.98
CA ASN A 87 3.59 5.59 -8.32
C ASN A 87 3.67 6.62 -7.18
N PRO A 88 2.87 7.71 -7.21
CA PRO A 88 2.98 8.79 -6.23
C PRO A 88 2.67 8.34 -4.79
N ALA A 89 1.68 7.47 -4.60
CA ALA A 89 1.31 6.97 -3.26
C ALA A 89 2.42 6.11 -2.65
N LEU A 90 3.04 5.21 -3.44
CA LEU A 90 4.17 4.40 -2.98
C LEU A 90 5.39 5.24 -2.65
N THR A 91 5.70 6.22 -3.48
CA THR A 91 6.85 7.11 -3.25
C THR A 91 6.63 7.98 -2.03
N GLY A 92 5.40 8.50 -1.83
CA GLY A 92 5.04 9.22 -0.61
C GLY A 92 5.19 8.34 0.64
N ARG A 93 4.74 7.09 0.59
CA ARG A 93 4.93 6.13 1.68
C ARG A 93 6.41 5.84 1.96
N CYS A 94 7.21 5.63 0.92
CA CYS A 94 8.65 5.39 1.04
C CYS A 94 9.36 6.58 1.70
N PHE A 95 9.04 7.79 1.26
CA PHE A 95 9.53 9.03 1.86
C PHE A 95 9.17 9.12 3.36
N LEU A 96 7.91 8.83 3.71
CA LEU A 96 7.47 8.85 5.11
C LEU A 96 8.16 7.77 5.95
N LEU A 97 8.37 6.57 5.40
CA LEU A 97 9.06 5.49 6.09
C LEU A 97 10.52 5.85 6.42
N ILE A 98 11.21 6.53 5.51
CA ILE A 98 12.58 6.97 5.72
C ILE A 98 12.63 8.13 6.72
N SER A 99 11.68 9.07 6.64
CA SER A 99 11.70 10.30 7.46
C SER A 99 11.09 10.11 8.86
N PHE A 100 10.08 9.23 8.99
CA PHE A 100 9.28 9.04 10.20
C PHE A 100 9.12 7.54 10.54
N GLY A 101 10.17 6.74 10.37
CA GLY A 101 10.14 5.28 10.48
C GLY A 101 9.48 4.76 11.76
N SER A 102 9.79 5.34 12.91
CA SER A 102 9.19 4.93 14.19
C SER A 102 7.68 5.10 14.23
N ALA A 103 7.15 6.24 13.76
CA ALA A 103 5.72 6.48 13.72
C ALA A 103 4.99 5.64 12.66
N MET A 104 5.70 5.25 11.59
CA MET A 104 5.16 4.42 10.52
C MET A 104 5.07 2.94 10.88
N THR A 105 5.90 2.47 11.81
CA THR A 105 5.95 1.07 12.27
C THR A 105 5.27 0.85 13.61
N ASP A 106 4.69 1.88 14.19
CA ASP A 106 3.94 1.81 15.42
C ASP A 106 2.48 1.40 15.16
N PHE A 107 2.07 0.24 15.70
CA PHE A 107 0.73 -0.33 15.55
C PHE A 107 0.07 -0.56 16.91
N HIS A 108 0.07 0.46 17.78
CA HIS A 108 -0.65 0.39 19.05
C HIS A 108 -2.17 0.39 18.79
N ILE A 109 -2.85 -0.60 19.33
CA ILE A 109 -4.32 -0.69 19.30
C ILE A 109 -4.78 -0.85 20.74
N ASP A 110 -5.75 -0.02 21.16
CA ASP A 110 -6.37 -0.06 22.49
C ASP A 110 -5.36 0.00 23.67
N GLY A 111 -4.23 0.74 23.49
CA GLY A 111 -3.20 0.90 24.52
C GLY A 111 -2.29 -0.32 24.71
N VAL A 112 -2.44 -1.37 23.92
CA VAL A 112 -1.60 -2.55 23.94
C VAL A 112 -0.66 -2.50 22.73
N SER A 113 0.63 -2.53 22.98
CA SER A 113 1.64 -2.71 21.95
C SER A 113 1.59 -4.18 21.51
N SER A 114 1.04 -4.46 20.35
CA SER A 114 1.02 -5.80 19.78
C SER A 114 1.97 -5.87 18.59
N ALA A 115 2.74 -6.95 18.52
CA ALA A 115 3.55 -7.25 17.35
C ALA A 115 2.65 -7.37 16.11
N THR A 116 3.11 -6.89 14.96
CA THR A 116 2.39 -7.17 13.71
C THR A 116 2.38 -8.68 13.47
N PRO A 117 1.36 -9.22 12.78
CA PRO A 117 1.31 -10.65 12.47
C PRO A 117 2.59 -11.18 11.84
N ILE A 118 3.25 -10.37 11.02
CA ILE A 118 4.53 -10.74 10.39
C ILE A 118 5.67 -10.78 11.42
N ALA A 119 5.72 -9.86 12.37
CA ALA A 119 6.70 -9.88 13.44
C ALA A 119 6.50 -11.08 14.38
N ALA A 120 5.25 -11.42 14.70
CA ALA A 120 4.89 -12.60 15.47
C ALA A 120 5.29 -13.90 14.75
N LEU A 121 5.04 -14.01 13.43
CA LEU A 121 5.48 -15.13 12.62
C LEU A 121 7.02 -15.28 12.60
N LYS A 122 7.76 -14.18 12.52
CA LYS A 122 9.23 -14.20 12.61
C LYS A 122 9.73 -14.64 13.98
N ALA A 123 8.99 -14.34 15.04
CA ALA A 123 9.28 -14.78 16.41
C ALA A 123 8.86 -16.24 16.66
N GLY A 124 8.21 -16.92 15.71
CA GLY A 124 7.70 -18.27 15.86
C GLY A 124 6.41 -18.38 16.67
N GLU A 125 5.70 -17.26 16.85
CA GLU A 125 4.43 -17.21 17.55
C GLU A 125 3.27 -17.62 16.63
N ALA A 126 2.22 -18.22 17.20
CA ALA A 126 1.02 -18.56 16.47
C ALA A 126 0.25 -17.28 16.10
N VAL A 127 -0.13 -17.15 14.83
CA VAL A 127 -0.92 -16.02 14.32
C VAL A 127 -2.34 -16.50 14.03
N ASP A 128 -3.31 -15.72 14.45
CA ASP A 128 -4.71 -15.93 14.05
C ASP A 128 -4.91 -15.44 12.60
N VAL A 129 -4.77 -16.37 11.67
CA VAL A 129 -4.89 -16.13 10.24
C VAL A 129 -6.30 -15.66 9.85
N ALA A 130 -7.34 -16.08 10.60
CA ALA A 130 -8.70 -15.64 10.34
C ALA A 130 -8.87 -14.15 10.71
N ALA A 131 -8.32 -13.73 11.85
CA ALA A 131 -8.30 -12.33 12.25
C ALA A 131 -7.51 -11.46 11.26
N GLU A 132 -6.39 -11.96 10.73
CA GLU A 132 -5.58 -11.27 9.73
C GLU A 132 -6.33 -11.13 8.40
N PHE A 133 -6.95 -12.20 7.91
CA PHE A 133 -7.75 -12.20 6.68
C PHE A 133 -8.92 -11.21 6.75
N LEU A 134 -9.64 -11.19 7.84
CA LEU A 134 -10.75 -10.26 8.07
C LEU A 134 -10.28 -8.83 8.34
N GLY A 135 -9.01 -8.63 8.76
CA GLY A 135 -8.44 -7.33 9.08
C GLY A 135 -8.61 -6.91 10.54
N PHE A 136 -8.84 -7.86 11.45
CA PHE A 136 -8.88 -7.60 12.91
C PHE A 136 -7.50 -7.66 13.55
N ALA A 137 -6.49 -8.19 12.86
CA ALA A 137 -5.11 -8.15 13.31
C ALA A 137 -4.52 -6.72 13.19
N PRO A 138 -3.51 -6.38 14.03
CA PRO A 138 -2.82 -5.09 13.93
C PRO A 138 -2.16 -4.92 12.57
N SER A 139 -2.59 -3.90 11.82
CA SER A 139 -2.11 -3.65 10.47
C SER A 139 -2.35 -2.20 10.04
N VAL A 140 -1.94 -1.85 8.84
CA VAL A 140 -2.26 -0.56 8.21
C VAL A 140 -3.77 -0.33 8.08
N ILE A 141 -4.21 0.91 7.93
CA ILE A 141 -5.64 1.27 7.84
C ILE A 141 -6.38 0.45 6.76
N GLY A 142 -5.73 0.19 5.64
CA GLY A 142 -6.25 -0.65 4.55
C GLY A 142 -5.89 -2.14 4.67
N GLY A 143 -5.62 -2.67 5.84
CA GLY A 143 -5.05 -4.01 6.05
C GLY A 143 -6.02 -5.19 5.98
N SER A 144 -7.31 -5.00 5.69
CA SER A 144 -8.25 -6.13 5.53
C SER A 144 -8.00 -6.86 4.20
N ALA A 145 -7.44 -8.07 4.26
CA ALA A 145 -7.18 -8.88 3.07
C ALA A 145 -8.48 -9.19 2.31
N LEU A 146 -9.56 -9.50 3.01
CA LEU A 146 -10.88 -9.74 2.41
C LEU A 146 -11.37 -8.53 1.61
N ALA A 147 -11.33 -7.33 2.19
CA ALA A 147 -11.78 -6.12 1.52
C ALA A 147 -10.92 -5.78 0.29
N LEU A 148 -9.60 -5.98 0.39
CA LEU A 148 -8.66 -5.78 -0.72
C LEU A 148 -8.89 -6.78 -1.86
N LEU A 149 -9.15 -8.05 -1.54
CA LEU A 149 -9.48 -9.06 -2.55
C LEU A 149 -10.80 -8.76 -3.26
N ILE A 150 -11.85 -8.41 -2.52
CA ILE A 150 -13.14 -8.02 -3.12
C ILE A 150 -12.95 -6.82 -4.06
N GLY A 151 -12.26 -5.77 -3.61
CA GLY A 151 -11.98 -4.59 -4.42
C GLY A 151 -11.08 -4.89 -5.63
N GLY A 152 -10.04 -5.70 -5.46
CA GLY A 152 -9.12 -6.11 -6.53
C GLY A 152 -9.82 -6.96 -7.60
N ILE A 153 -10.62 -7.94 -7.19
CA ILE A 153 -11.42 -8.78 -8.10
C ILE A 153 -12.44 -7.92 -8.86
N PHE A 154 -13.11 -6.99 -8.16
CA PHE A 154 -14.03 -6.05 -8.79
C PHE A 154 -13.33 -5.22 -9.89
N LEU A 155 -12.13 -4.69 -9.63
CA LEU A 155 -11.36 -3.94 -10.61
C LEU A 155 -10.93 -4.81 -11.80
N CYS A 156 -10.59 -6.08 -11.57
CA CYS A 156 -10.29 -7.02 -12.65
C CYS A 156 -11.52 -7.31 -13.53
N ILE A 157 -12.70 -7.51 -12.92
CA ILE A 157 -13.95 -7.79 -13.64
C ILE A 157 -14.41 -6.59 -14.46
N THR A 158 -14.28 -5.39 -13.90
CA THR A 158 -14.66 -4.14 -14.59
C THR A 158 -13.64 -3.70 -15.65
N GLY A 159 -12.50 -4.40 -15.75
CA GLY A 159 -11.43 -4.05 -16.71
C GLY A 159 -10.61 -2.82 -16.27
N GLY A 160 -10.74 -2.38 -15.03
CA GLY A 160 -9.94 -1.27 -14.48
C GLY A 160 -8.46 -1.62 -14.32
N ILE A 161 -8.16 -2.89 -14.07
CA ILE A 161 -6.80 -3.43 -13.99
C ILE A 161 -6.70 -4.77 -14.72
N THR A 162 -5.47 -5.11 -15.15
CA THR A 162 -5.18 -6.43 -15.73
C THR A 162 -4.81 -7.41 -14.62
N PHE A 163 -5.24 -8.65 -14.69
CA PHE A 163 -4.99 -9.67 -13.67
C PHE A 163 -3.56 -10.23 -13.72
N GLU A 164 -2.83 -10.03 -14.81
CA GLU A 164 -1.48 -10.54 -15.04
C GLU A 164 -0.48 -10.07 -13.98
N ILE A 165 -0.56 -8.79 -13.60
CA ILE A 165 0.35 -8.20 -12.60
C ILE A 165 0.09 -8.75 -11.20
N PRO A 166 -1.14 -8.69 -10.63
CA PRO A 166 -1.40 -9.25 -9.31
C PRO A 166 -1.12 -10.75 -9.22
N LEU A 167 -1.48 -11.50 -10.28
CA LEU A 167 -1.27 -12.94 -10.32
C LEU A 167 0.22 -13.29 -10.26
N SER A 168 1.03 -12.73 -11.15
CA SER A 168 2.47 -13.00 -11.19
C SER A 168 3.18 -12.50 -9.92
N PHE A 169 2.76 -11.35 -9.38
CA PHE A 169 3.26 -10.84 -8.11
C PHE A 169 3.04 -11.84 -6.98
N ILE A 170 1.79 -12.27 -6.76
CA ILE A 170 1.44 -13.16 -5.64
C ILE A 170 2.11 -14.52 -5.81
N VAL A 171 2.11 -15.08 -7.03
CA VAL A 171 2.74 -16.40 -7.29
C VAL A 171 4.22 -16.39 -7.00
N VAL A 172 4.96 -15.39 -7.53
CA VAL A 172 6.42 -15.31 -7.33
C VAL A 172 6.76 -14.97 -5.88
N PHE A 173 6.01 -14.06 -5.24
CA PHE A 173 6.16 -13.75 -3.82
C PHE A 173 5.96 -14.99 -2.95
N THR A 174 4.89 -15.75 -3.18
CA THR A 174 4.58 -16.96 -2.41
C THR A 174 5.64 -18.04 -2.61
N ALA A 175 6.08 -18.26 -3.85
CA ALA A 175 7.17 -19.20 -4.14
C ALA A 175 8.47 -18.80 -3.45
N PHE A 176 8.82 -17.51 -3.47
CA PHE A 176 10.00 -16.99 -2.80
C PHE A 176 9.92 -17.18 -1.27
N MET A 177 8.77 -16.87 -0.66
CA MET A 177 8.56 -17.05 0.77
C MET A 177 8.60 -18.53 1.17
N GLY A 178 8.08 -19.44 0.33
CA GLY A 178 8.19 -20.89 0.57
C GLY A 178 9.62 -21.41 0.53
N LEU A 179 10.48 -20.82 -0.32
CA LEU A 179 11.88 -21.26 -0.46
C LEU A 179 12.80 -20.62 0.58
N PHE A 180 12.59 -19.35 0.90
CA PHE A 180 13.53 -18.54 1.70
C PHE A 180 12.96 -17.99 3.00
N GLY A 181 11.66 -18.16 3.25
CA GLY A 181 10.96 -17.60 4.43
C GLY A 181 11.19 -18.35 5.75
N GLY A 182 11.90 -19.49 5.73
CA GLY A 182 12.25 -20.25 6.93
C GLY A 182 11.27 -21.37 7.32
N ASN A 183 9.97 -21.23 7.00
CA ASN A 183 8.93 -22.22 7.36
C ASN A 183 8.52 -23.13 6.18
N GLY A 184 9.29 -23.11 5.08
CA GLY A 184 8.98 -23.91 3.90
C GLY A 184 7.63 -23.57 3.26
N PHE A 185 7.00 -24.59 2.67
CA PHE A 185 5.68 -24.46 2.02
C PHE A 185 4.51 -24.75 2.97
N ASP A 186 4.60 -24.32 4.25
CA ASP A 186 3.46 -24.40 5.16
C ASP A 186 2.33 -23.49 4.66
N PRO A 187 1.12 -24.03 4.36
CA PRO A 187 0.01 -23.25 3.82
C PRO A 187 -0.46 -22.13 4.75
N VAL A 188 -0.42 -22.34 6.07
CA VAL A 188 -0.84 -21.37 7.07
C VAL A 188 0.13 -20.19 7.06
N TYR A 189 1.42 -20.49 7.07
CA TYR A 189 2.48 -19.48 6.98
C TYR A 189 2.39 -18.66 5.69
N LEU A 190 2.26 -19.31 4.53
CA LEU A 190 2.20 -18.64 3.24
C LEU A 190 0.94 -17.76 3.12
N PHE A 191 -0.19 -18.24 3.61
CA PHE A 191 -1.43 -17.47 3.59
C PHE A 191 -1.32 -16.22 4.49
N ALA A 192 -0.78 -16.35 5.70
CA ALA A 192 -0.51 -15.21 6.57
C ALA A 192 0.46 -14.21 5.93
N GLN A 193 1.49 -14.69 5.22
CA GLN A 193 2.42 -13.81 4.49
C GLN A 193 1.75 -13.02 3.35
N ILE A 194 0.77 -13.60 2.68
CA ILE A 194 -0.01 -12.92 1.62
C ILE A 194 -0.97 -11.90 2.22
N CYS A 195 -1.67 -12.27 3.30
CA CYS A 195 -2.67 -11.40 3.93
C CYS A 195 -2.03 -10.22 4.67
N GLY A 196 -0.84 -10.43 5.23
CA GLY A 196 -0.14 -9.44 6.04
C GLY A 196 0.70 -8.43 5.27
N GLY A 197 1.02 -7.33 5.93
CA GLY A 197 2.00 -6.34 5.47
C GLY A 197 1.65 -5.58 4.20
N GLY A 198 0.39 -5.55 3.80
CA GLY A 198 -0.06 -4.75 2.64
C GLY A 198 0.32 -5.30 1.28
N ILE A 199 0.72 -6.59 1.18
CA ILE A 199 1.06 -7.25 -0.11
C ILE A 199 -0.12 -7.19 -1.08
N LEU A 200 -1.33 -7.52 -0.66
CA LEU A 200 -2.52 -7.47 -1.50
C LEU A 200 -2.83 -6.03 -1.97
N MET A 201 -2.65 -5.04 -1.11
CA MET A 201 -2.80 -3.65 -1.51
C MET A 201 -1.76 -3.24 -2.55
N GLY A 202 -0.51 -3.64 -2.36
CA GLY A 202 0.57 -3.43 -3.32
C GLY A 202 0.28 -4.10 -4.66
N ALA A 203 -0.14 -5.37 -4.65
CA ALA A 203 -0.36 -6.15 -5.86
C ALA A 203 -1.55 -5.66 -6.70
N PHE A 204 -2.70 -5.35 -6.06
CA PHE A 204 -3.93 -5.00 -6.76
C PHE A 204 -4.12 -3.52 -7.05
N PHE A 205 -3.63 -2.63 -6.17
CA PHE A 205 -3.95 -1.19 -6.25
C PHE A 205 -2.75 -0.30 -6.53
N MET A 206 -1.53 -0.78 -6.32
CA MET A 206 -0.34 0.05 -6.49
C MET A 206 0.56 -0.41 -7.64
N ALA A 207 0.78 -1.72 -7.81
CA ALA A 207 1.58 -2.26 -8.92
C ALA A 207 0.83 -2.22 -10.25
N THR A 208 -0.49 -2.14 -10.23
CA THR A 208 -1.36 -2.06 -11.41
C THR A 208 -1.60 -0.62 -11.90
N ASP A 209 -0.84 0.35 -11.40
CA ASP A 209 -0.93 1.74 -11.87
C ASP A 209 -0.67 1.80 -13.39
N PRO A 210 -1.63 2.27 -14.20
CA PRO A 210 -1.53 2.24 -15.67
C PRO A 210 -0.40 3.12 -16.21
N VAL A 211 0.12 4.07 -15.42
CA VAL A 211 1.20 4.96 -15.85
C VAL A 211 2.57 4.30 -15.72
N THR A 212 2.77 3.56 -14.63
CA THR A 212 4.09 2.98 -14.30
C THR A 212 4.22 1.50 -14.62
N SER A 213 3.11 0.83 -14.99
CA SER A 213 3.12 -0.58 -15.36
C SER A 213 3.30 -0.81 -16.87
N PRO A 214 3.89 -1.95 -17.28
CA PRO A 214 4.03 -2.29 -18.69
C PRO A 214 2.67 -2.49 -19.39
N VAL A 215 2.61 -2.13 -20.67
CA VAL A 215 1.38 -2.27 -21.49
C VAL A 215 1.22 -3.69 -22.05
N THR A 216 2.32 -4.42 -22.30
CA THR A 216 2.27 -5.76 -22.89
C THR A 216 2.04 -6.84 -21.83
N ARG A 217 1.23 -7.87 -22.12
CA ARG A 217 0.97 -8.97 -21.17
C ARG A 217 2.24 -9.66 -20.69
N LYS A 218 3.22 -9.91 -21.57
CA LYS A 218 4.52 -10.49 -21.18
C LYS A 218 5.30 -9.57 -20.25
N GLY A 219 5.28 -8.26 -20.54
CA GLY A 219 5.88 -7.24 -19.67
C GLY A 219 5.21 -7.18 -18.31
N GLN A 220 3.89 -7.29 -18.26
CA GLN A 220 3.11 -7.30 -17.01
C GLN A 220 3.43 -8.50 -16.13
N LEU A 221 3.54 -9.69 -16.72
CA LEU A 221 3.95 -10.90 -15.99
C LEU A 221 5.37 -10.79 -15.46
N LEU A 222 6.30 -10.28 -16.27
CA LEU A 222 7.68 -10.07 -15.84
C LEU A 222 7.78 -9.01 -14.74
N PHE A 223 7.08 -7.89 -14.91
CA PHE A 223 7.05 -6.80 -13.94
C PHE A 223 6.47 -7.26 -12.59
N GLY A 224 5.29 -7.88 -12.60
CA GLY A 224 4.66 -8.42 -11.38
C GLY A 224 5.57 -9.46 -10.69
N GLY A 225 6.21 -10.35 -11.48
CA GLY A 225 7.16 -11.34 -10.95
C GLY A 225 8.38 -10.69 -10.29
N ILE A 226 9.00 -9.68 -10.91
CA ILE A 226 10.14 -8.96 -10.33
C ILE A 226 9.72 -8.23 -9.05
N VAL A 227 8.58 -7.53 -9.06
CA VAL A 227 8.08 -6.82 -7.88
C VAL A 227 7.75 -7.80 -6.74
N GLY A 228 7.16 -8.96 -7.06
CA GLY A 228 6.89 -10.03 -6.10
C GLY A 228 8.16 -10.59 -5.47
N LEU A 229 9.19 -10.86 -6.30
CA LEU A 229 10.49 -11.33 -5.85
C LEU A 229 11.18 -10.32 -4.93
N LEU A 230 11.23 -9.04 -5.33
CA LEU A 230 11.82 -7.98 -4.51
C LEU A 230 11.07 -7.80 -3.20
N SER A 231 9.73 -7.86 -3.22
CA SER A 231 8.91 -7.78 -2.01
C SER A 231 9.22 -8.94 -1.04
N GLY A 232 9.38 -10.16 -1.55
CA GLY A 232 9.81 -11.30 -0.76
C GLY A 232 11.22 -11.14 -0.20
N LEU A 233 12.15 -10.67 -1.02
CA LEU A 233 13.54 -10.41 -0.61
C LEU A 233 13.61 -9.38 0.53
N PHE A 234 12.92 -8.23 0.38
CA PHE A 234 12.87 -7.22 1.43
C PHE A 234 12.18 -7.72 2.71
N ARG A 235 11.20 -8.62 2.58
CA ARG A 235 10.53 -9.21 3.74
C ARG A 235 11.41 -10.19 4.50
N VAL A 236 12.24 -10.96 3.81
CA VAL A 236 13.20 -11.90 4.44
C VAL A 236 14.37 -11.15 5.05
N LEU A 237 14.96 -10.18 4.32
CA LEU A 237 16.14 -9.44 4.76
C LEU A 237 15.80 -8.26 5.70
N GLY A 238 14.59 -7.71 5.61
CA GLY A 238 14.18 -6.57 6.43
C GLY A 238 14.03 -6.94 7.90
N SER A 239 14.56 -6.11 8.78
CA SER A 239 14.40 -6.24 10.23
C SER A 239 13.02 -5.77 10.72
N SER A 240 12.39 -4.87 9.97
CA SER A 240 11.03 -4.36 10.22
C SER A 240 10.06 -4.99 9.22
N ALA A 241 9.07 -5.63 9.75
CA ALA A 241 7.98 -6.18 8.95
C ALA A 241 7.02 -5.10 8.48
#